data_5fd797f37318c5cbb022ced75fb81b2f
#
_entry.id   5fd797f37318c5cbb022ced75fb81b2f
#
_cell.length_a   1.000
_cell.length_b   1.000
_cell.length_c   1.000
_cell.angle_alpha   90.00
_cell.angle_beta   90.00
_cell.angle_gamma   90.00
#
_symmetry.space_group_name_H-M   'P 1'
#
loop_
_entity.id
_entity.type
_entity.pdbx_description
1 polymer ?
#
loop_
_entity_poly.entity_id
_entity_poly.type
_entity_poly.pdbx_seq_one_letter_code
_entity_poly.pdbx_strand_id
1 'polypeptide(L)'
;MSSGSDPVSAPDPATAPDPVSADAPGPSSPDAAQANLALALCSVGFLLTFWAWALMGPLGATYKEELGLTSFQQSLVVALPVVVGSLGRIPVGALTDRLGGRTMFPLIAALTIIPTLFVGFVNNSLVVLLIGGFFLGIGGTSFAVGVPTVNSWFPPHRRGTAIGIFGAGMGGTAVAAFTTLRIRDAFGEQAPFVLVAVLLAVYAVVARMLLQNSPAWTPAQGNWVVKAASTLIKPVTLKLSWLYAMGFGGFVAFSVYLPTYLHNFYELDIEDAALRTAIFVVIAVASRPLGGALADRFAGGWVLVISYVVTGLMAAAASERMPLIGLDGSFYPVGTAVFLVMAASLGVASGAVFALVAELVEPSSVGSVTGIVGAVGGLGGFVPPLLLGYFWTADSNYRTGLLLLFALSVITAALTWLWFLRTSRSESADTERTPA
;
A
#
# COMPACT_ATOMS: atom_id res chain seq x y z
N MET A 1 -77.77 -11.04 46.81
CA MET A 1 -77.00 -11.83 45.78
C MET A 1 -75.65 -11.19 45.76
N SER A 2 -74.71 -11.81 46.50
CA SER A 2 -73.35 -11.32 46.67
C SER A 2 -72.45 -12.01 45.67
N SER A 3 -71.69 -11.25 44.93
CA SER A 3 -70.61 -11.77 44.09
C SER A 3 -69.29 -11.52 44.82
N GLY A 4 -68.72 -12.61 45.31
CA GLY A 4 -67.38 -12.61 45.91
C GLY A 4 -66.31 -12.40 44.85
N SER A 5 -65.38 -11.53 45.13
CA SER A 5 -64.10 -11.38 44.39
C SER A 5 -63.01 -12.07 45.17
N ASP A 6 -62.47 -13.17 44.59
CA ASP A 6 -61.29 -13.84 45.14
C ASP A 6 -60.03 -12.98 44.98
N PRO A 7 -59.14 -12.93 45.99
CA PRO A 7 -57.89 -12.21 45.86
C PRO A 7 -56.87 -13.01 45.05
N VAL A 8 -56.30 -12.38 44.01
CA VAL A 8 -55.16 -12.90 43.21
C VAL A 8 -53.96 -13.08 44.14
N SER A 9 -53.55 -14.34 44.32
CA SER A 9 -52.32 -14.67 45.07
C SER A 9 -51.07 -14.11 44.37
N ALA A 10 -50.21 -13.46 45.13
CA ALA A 10 -48.90 -13.00 44.65
C ALA A 10 -48.03 -14.21 44.26
N PRO A 11 -47.20 -14.11 43.21
CA PRO A 11 -46.31 -15.19 42.77
C PRO A 11 -45.19 -15.42 43.83
N ASP A 12 -44.88 -16.69 44.03
CA ASP A 12 -43.86 -17.19 44.93
C ASP A 12 -42.44 -16.66 44.58
N PRO A 13 -41.67 -16.10 45.53
CA PRO A 13 -40.32 -15.59 45.27
C PRO A 13 -39.26 -16.67 44.98
N ALA A 14 -39.64 -17.96 44.95
CA ALA A 14 -38.70 -19.09 44.77
C ALA A 14 -38.40 -19.47 43.29
N THR A 15 -38.92 -18.75 42.28
CA THR A 15 -38.67 -19.00 40.85
C THR A 15 -37.94 -17.87 40.12
N ALA A 16 -37.03 -17.15 40.82
CA ALA A 16 -36.07 -16.35 40.15
C ALA A 16 -35.07 -17.29 39.41
N PRO A 17 -34.88 -17.14 38.08
CA PRO A 17 -33.85 -17.93 37.42
C PRO A 17 -32.49 -17.59 38.02
N ASP A 18 -31.68 -18.61 38.32
CA ASP A 18 -30.32 -18.46 38.78
C ASP A 18 -29.59 -17.44 37.92
N PRO A 19 -28.76 -16.54 38.53
CA PRO A 19 -27.92 -15.66 37.78
C PRO A 19 -27.01 -16.53 36.89
N VAL A 20 -27.26 -16.47 35.56
CA VAL A 20 -26.40 -17.12 34.57
C VAL A 20 -24.97 -16.79 34.93
N SER A 21 -24.22 -17.81 35.28
CA SER A 21 -22.83 -17.71 35.69
C SER A 21 -22.05 -16.90 34.69
N ALA A 22 -21.55 -15.74 35.12
CA ALA A 22 -20.77 -14.79 34.35
C ALA A 22 -19.37 -15.31 33.96
N ASP A 23 -19.15 -16.61 34.02
CA ASP A 23 -17.88 -17.31 33.79
C ASP A 23 -17.90 -18.15 32.50
N ALA A 24 -18.58 -17.72 31.43
CA ALA A 24 -18.15 -18.13 30.11
C ALA A 24 -16.87 -17.35 29.80
N PRO A 25 -15.70 -17.99 29.58
CA PRO A 25 -14.50 -17.27 29.21
C PRO A 25 -14.78 -16.56 27.90
N GLY A 26 -14.88 -15.22 27.95
CA GLY A 26 -14.92 -14.39 26.77
C GLY A 26 -13.69 -14.74 25.93
N PRO A 27 -13.73 -14.55 24.57
CA PRO A 27 -12.60 -14.87 23.70
C PRO A 27 -11.35 -14.24 24.31
N SER A 28 -10.39 -15.10 24.67
CA SER A 28 -9.13 -14.70 25.30
C SER A 28 -8.51 -13.57 24.47
N SER A 29 -8.24 -12.44 25.09
CA SER A 29 -7.55 -11.35 24.42
C SER A 29 -6.26 -11.92 23.81
N PRO A 30 -5.94 -11.63 22.51
CA PRO A 30 -4.75 -12.16 21.90
C PRO A 30 -3.54 -11.83 22.77
N ASP A 31 -2.67 -12.81 23.00
CA ASP A 31 -1.40 -12.57 23.71
C ASP A 31 -0.64 -11.46 22.99
N ALA A 32 -0.35 -10.37 23.71
CA ALA A 32 0.31 -9.20 23.16
C ALA A 32 1.67 -9.53 22.54
N ALA A 33 2.37 -10.54 23.08
CA ALA A 33 3.63 -11.02 22.53
C ALA A 33 3.43 -11.68 21.16
N GLN A 34 2.40 -12.51 21.02
CA GLN A 34 2.07 -13.15 19.74
C GLN A 34 1.58 -12.15 18.69
N ALA A 35 0.78 -11.14 19.08
CA ALA A 35 0.34 -10.08 18.20
C ALA A 35 1.54 -9.26 17.66
N ASN A 36 2.48 -8.89 18.54
CA ASN A 36 3.68 -8.17 18.16
C ASN A 36 4.62 -9.02 17.27
N LEU A 37 4.76 -10.31 17.55
CA LEU A 37 5.52 -11.24 16.71
C LEU A 37 4.88 -11.36 15.32
N ALA A 38 3.56 -11.51 15.25
CA ALA A 38 2.84 -11.55 13.98
C ALA A 38 3.04 -10.24 13.17
N LEU A 39 2.94 -9.08 13.83
CA LEU A 39 3.21 -7.78 13.22
C LEU A 39 4.64 -7.70 12.67
N ALA A 40 5.64 -8.09 13.46
CA ALA A 40 7.05 -8.08 13.06
C ALA A 40 7.29 -9.00 11.85
N LEU A 41 6.81 -10.25 11.90
CA LEU A 41 6.94 -11.20 10.81
C LEU A 41 6.24 -10.73 9.54
N CYS A 42 5.01 -10.20 9.65
CA CYS A 42 4.31 -9.62 8.50
C CYS A 42 5.07 -8.42 7.90
N SER A 43 5.61 -7.53 8.74
CA SER A 43 6.37 -6.36 8.29
C SER A 43 7.67 -6.75 7.58
N VAL A 44 8.42 -7.72 8.14
CA VAL A 44 9.64 -8.26 7.50
C VAL A 44 9.31 -8.95 6.19
N GLY A 45 8.26 -9.78 6.17
CA GLY A 45 7.83 -10.45 4.94
C GLY A 45 7.43 -9.46 3.84
N PHE A 46 6.74 -8.39 4.22
CA PHE A 46 6.37 -7.33 3.32
C PHE A 46 7.61 -6.58 2.78
N LEU A 47 8.58 -6.29 3.64
CA LEU A 47 9.83 -5.66 3.26
C LEU A 47 10.61 -6.52 2.24
N LEU A 48 10.79 -7.81 2.52
CA LEU A 48 11.57 -8.70 1.65
C LEU A 48 10.89 -8.94 0.31
N THR A 49 9.57 -9.13 0.29
CA THR A 49 8.82 -9.32 -0.96
C THR A 49 8.77 -8.05 -1.79
N PHE A 50 8.73 -6.85 -1.17
CA PHE A 50 8.81 -5.57 -1.86
C PHE A 50 10.23 -5.25 -2.33
N TRP A 51 11.25 -5.70 -1.61
CA TRP A 51 12.63 -5.63 -2.11
C TRP A 51 12.77 -6.45 -3.41
N ALA A 52 12.31 -7.71 -3.42
CA ALA A 52 12.31 -8.54 -4.63
C ALA A 52 11.55 -7.87 -5.78
N TRP A 53 10.33 -7.40 -5.50
CA TRP A 53 9.45 -6.74 -6.46
C TRP A 53 10.09 -5.50 -7.12
N ALA A 54 10.91 -4.76 -6.41
CA ALA A 54 11.52 -3.51 -6.85
C ALA A 54 12.91 -3.70 -7.50
N LEU A 55 13.48 -4.90 -7.56
CA LEU A 55 14.84 -5.15 -8.09
C LEU A 55 15.05 -4.63 -9.51
N MET A 56 14.02 -4.71 -10.36
CA MET A 56 14.12 -4.28 -11.76
C MET A 56 14.17 -2.75 -11.92
N GLY A 57 13.69 -1.98 -10.95
CA GLY A 57 13.66 -0.52 -11.01
C GLY A 57 15.04 0.11 -11.20
N PRO A 58 16.00 -0.10 -10.27
CA PRO A 58 17.36 0.42 -10.38
C PRO A 58 18.13 -0.11 -11.60
N LEU A 59 17.79 -1.31 -12.08
CA LEU A 59 18.43 -1.95 -13.22
C LEU A 59 17.84 -1.53 -14.58
N GLY A 60 16.78 -0.75 -14.59
CA GLY A 60 16.08 -0.36 -15.81
C GLY A 60 16.98 0.35 -16.84
N ALA A 61 17.87 1.24 -16.39
CA ALA A 61 18.82 1.94 -17.27
C ALA A 61 19.87 0.95 -17.82
N THR A 62 20.37 0.07 -16.98
CA THR A 62 21.32 -0.99 -17.39
C THR A 62 20.71 -1.89 -18.48
N TYR A 63 19.50 -2.41 -18.28
CA TYR A 63 18.82 -3.22 -19.30
C TYR A 63 18.58 -2.46 -20.59
N LYS A 64 18.30 -1.14 -20.51
CA LYS A 64 18.17 -0.31 -21.71
C LYS A 64 19.43 -0.25 -22.53
N GLU A 65 20.59 -0.05 -21.89
CA GLU A 65 21.89 0.02 -22.53
C GLU A 65 22.31 -1.35 -23.09
N GLU A 66 22.24 -2.40 -22.29
CA GLU A 66 22.68 -3.74 -22.64
C GLU A 66 21.85 -4.37 -23.78
N LEU A 67 20.53 -4.11 -23.81
CA LEU A 67 19.60 -4.72 -24.76
C LEU A 67 19.15 -3.74 -25.88
N GLY A 68 19.65 -2.50 -25.88
CA GLY A 68 19.26 -1.48 -26.87
C GLY A 68 17.77 -1.11 -26.80
N LEU A 69 17.18 -1.08 -25.60
CA LEU A 69 15.74 -0.82 -25.44
C LEU A 69 15.38 0.62 -25.68
N THR A 70 14.22 0.86 -26.26
CA THR A 70 13.62 2.21 -26.29
C THR A 70 13.22 2.66 -24.88
N SER A 71 13.06 3.97 -24.65
CA SER A 71 12.60 4.50 -23.35
C SER A 71 11.24 3.95 -22.94
N PHE A 72 10.34 3.70 -23.89
CA PHE A 72 9.06 3.06 -23.63
C PHE A 72 9.22 1.60 -23.19
N GLN A 73 10.07 0.82 -23.85
CA GLN A 73 10.35 -0.57 -23.49
C GLN A 73 11.00 -0.67 -22.09
N GLN A 74 11.95 0.22 -21.77
CA GLN A 74 12.51 0.35 -20.43
C GLN A 74 11.42 0.61 -19.39
N SER A 75 10.54 1.59 -19.64
CA SER A 75 9.43 1.91 -18.73
C SER A 75 8.48 0.74 -18.55
N LEU A 76 8.22 -0.02 -19.62
CA LEU A 76 7.36 -1.21 -19.56
C LEU A 76 7.98 -2.32 -18.70
N VAL A 77 9.29 -2.60 -18.87
CA VAL A 77 10.02 -3.60 -18.06
C VAL A 77 9.93 -3.27 -16.57
N VAL A 78 10.13 -2.01 -16.21
CA VAL A 78 10.13 -1.57 -14.81
C VAL A 78 8.70 -1.51 -14.22
N ALA A 79 7.70 -1.14 -15.03
CA ALA A 79 6.33 -0.96 -14.56
C ALA A 79 5.49 -2.26 -14.54
N LEU A 80 5.86 -3.27 -15.34
CA LEU A 80 5.05 -4.49 -15.48
C LEU A 80 4.86 -5.28 -14.18
N PRO A 81 5.85 -5.41 -13.27
CA PRO A 81 5.62 -6.03 -11.96
C PRO A 81 4.48 -5.42 -11.16
N VAL A 82 4.19 -4.12 -11.38
CA VAL A 82 3.11 -3.40 -10.70
C VAL A 82 1.73 -3.96 -11.07
N VAL A 83 1.54 -4.37 -12.33
CA VAL A 83 0.26 -4.92 -12.82
C VAL A 83 -0.11 -6.18 -12.05
N VAL A 84 0.80 -7.14 -12.00
CA VAL A 84 0.56 -8.41 -11.30
C VAL A 84 0.50 -8.20 -9.80
N GLY A 85 1.39 -7.37 -9.25
CA GLY A 85 1.37 -7.00 -7.84
C GLY A 85 0.06 -6.34 -7.43
N SER A 86 -0.60 -5.63 -8.34
CA SER A 86 -1.88 -4.98 -8.09
C SER A 86 -3.06 -5.93 -8.28
N LEU A 87 -3.24 -6.48 -9.47
CA LEU A 87 -4.37 -7.36 -9.79
C LEU A 87 -4.36 -8.64 -8.96
N GLY A 88 -3.17 -9.20 -8.71
CA GLY A 88 -2.99 -10.38 -7.89
C GLY A 88 -3.40 -10.21 -6.43
N ARG A 89 -3.53 -8.96 -5.93
CA ARG A 89 -4.04 -8.70 -4.57
C ARG A 89 -5.47 -9.18 -4.38
N ILE A 90 -6.30 -9.17 -5.42
CA ILE A 90 -7.70 -9.62 -5.34
C ILE A 90 -7.77 -11.13 -5.03
N PRO A 91 -7.22 -12.05 -5.85
CA PRO A 91 -7.24 -13.47 -5.53
C PRO A 91 -6.40 -13.81 -4.28
N VAL A 92 -5.25 -13.17 -4.06
CA VAL A 92 -4.41 -13.41 -2.88
C VAL A 92 -5.10 -12.98 -1.60
N GLY A 93 -5.79 -11.85 -1.58
CA GLY A 93 -6.58 -11.40 -0.43
C GLY A 93 -7.69 -12.39 -0.09
N ALA A 94 -8.42 -12.86 -1.11
CA ALA A 94 -9.47 -13.86 -0.92
C ALA A 94 -8.95 -15.22 -0.43
N LEU A 95 -7.78 -15.64 -0.93
CA LEU A 95 -7.10 -16.84 -0.43
C LEU A 95 -6.61 -16.64 1.02
N THR A 96 -6.18 -15.43 1.37
CA THR A 96 -5.78 -15.10 2.74
C THR A 96 -6.96 -15.20 3.71
N ASP A 97 -8.13 -14.74 3.33
CA ASP A 97 -9.35 -14.88 4.13
C ASP A 97 -9.71 -16.36 4.38
N ARG A 98 -9.37 -17.28 3.47
CA ARG A 98 -9.63 -18.71 3.58
C ARG A 98 -8.52 -19.52 4.25
N LEU A 99 -7.27 -19.24 3.91
CA LEU A 99 -6.10 -20.04 4.31
C LEU A 99 -5.35 -19.42 5.50
N GLY A 100 -5.61 -18.15 5.79
CA GLY A 100 -4.95 -17.37 6.83
C GLY A 100 -3.53 -16.92 6.48
N GLY A 101 -3.06 -15.90 7.19
CA GLY A 101 -1.72 -15.32 6.99
C GLY A 101 -0.59 -16.31 7.22
N ARG A 102 -0.75 -17.24 8.18
CA ARG A 102 0.20 -18.32 8.48
C ARG A 102 0.58 -19.17 7.26
N THR A 103 -0.36 -19.37 6.35
CA THR A 103 -0.14 -20.14 5.11
C THR A 103 0.26 -19.24 3.96
N MET A 104 -0.41 -18.10 3.82
CA MET A 104 -0.25 -17.24 2.64
C MET A 104 1.07 -16.47 2.60
N PHE A 105 1.60 -15.96 3.74
CA PHE A 105 2.88 -15.25 3.72
C PHE A 105 4.06 -16.13 3.29
N PRO A 106 4.30 -17.31 3.89
CA PRO A 106 5.34 -18.21 3.43
C PRO A 106 5.17 -18.62 1.97
N LEU A 107 3.93 -18.84 1.53
CA LEU A 107 3.62 -19.22 0.16
C LEU A 107 4.00 -18.11 -0.85
N ILE A 108 3.60 -16.85 -0.58
CA ILE A 108 3.94 -15.71 -1.44
C ILE A 108 5.46 -15.49 -1.46
N ALA A 109 6.14 -15.58 -0.31
CA ALA A 109 7.59 -15.46 -0.27
C ALA A 109 8.26 -16.56 -1.12
N ALA A 110 7.86 -17.82 -0.97
CA ALA A 110 8.40 -18.95 -1.73
C ALA A 110 8.13 -18.81 -3.25
N LEU A 111 6.92 -18.41 -3.63
CA LEU A 111 6.58 -18.20 -5.04
C LEU A 111 7.36 -17.03 -5.66
N THR A 112 7.74 -16.02 -4.87
CA THR A 112 8.52 -14.87 -5.34
C THR A 112 9.99 -15.25 -5.64
N ILE A 113 10.53 -16.31 -5.01
CA ILE A 113 11.91 -16.77 -5.24
C ILE A 113 12.12 -17.15 -6.71
N ILE A 114 11.16 -17.86 -7.31
CA ILE A 114 11.27 -18.38 -8.68
C ILE A 114 11.50 -17.25 -9.70
N PRO A 115 10.62 -16.24 -9.82
CA PRO A 115 10.85 -15.14 -10.76
C PRO A 115 12.04 -14.26 -10.38
N THR A 116 12.39 -14.15 -9.09
CA THR A 116 13.59 -13.42 -8.67
C THR A 116 14.84 -14.05 -9.26
N LEU A 117 15.02 -15.37 -9.11
CA LEU A 117 16.15 -16.09 -9.71
C LEU A 117 16.06 -16.10 -11.23
N PHE A 118 14.86 -16.27 -11.80
CA PHE A 118 14.68 -16.26 -13.25
C PHE A 118 15.21 -14.95 -13.87
N VAL A 119 14.81 -13.79 -13.35
CA VAL A 119 15.32 -12.49 -13.83
C VAL A 119 16.82 -12.35 -13.59
N GLY A 120 17.34 -12.86 -12.48
CA GLY A 120 18.76 -12.78 -12.16
C GLY A 120 19.67 -13.60 -13.09
N PHE A 121 19.18 -14.71 -13.63
CA PHE A 121 19.97 -15.62 -14.46
C PHE A 121 19.59 -15.61 -15.96
N VAL A 122 18.37 -15.16 -16.29
CA VAL A 122 17.84 -15.16 -17.66
C VAL A 122 17.28 -13.77 -17.97
N ASN A 123 18.16 -12.83 -18.36
CA ASN A 123 17.81 -11.42 -18.61
C ASN A 123 18.24 -10.94 -20.00
N ASN A 124 18.36 -11.86 -20.96
CA ASN A 124 19.00 -11.66 -22.25
C ASN A 124 18.10 -11.06 -23.36
N SER A 125 16.84 -10.76 -23.06
CA SER A 125 15.93 -10.14 -24.04
C SER A 125 14.76 -9.43 -23.36
N LEU A 126 14.14 -8.48 -24.07
CA LEU A 126 12.95 -7.77 -23.63
C LEU A 126 11.83 -8.73 -23.21
N VAL A 127 11.55 -9.74 -24.01
CA VAL A 127 10.46 -10.71 -23.74
C VAL A 127 10.70 -11.46 -22.44
N VAL A 128 11.92 -11.89 -22.21
CA VAL A 128 12.31 -12.58 -20.97
C VAL A 128 12.17 -11.67 -19.75
N LEU A 129 12.62 -10.42 -19.85
CA LEU A 129 12.46 -9.44 -18.79
C LEU A 129 10.98 -9.15 -18.49
N LEU A 130 10.13 -9.07 -19.52
CA LEU A 130 8.69 -8.87 -19.34
C LEU A 130 8.02 -10.07 -18.67
N ILE A 131 8.37 -11.30 -19.08
CA ILE A 131 7.86 -12.53 -18.44
C ILE A 131 8.32 -12.60 -16.97
N GLY A 132 9.61 -12.40 -16.72
CA GLY A 132 10.17 -12.42 -15.37
C GLY A 132 9.58 -11.34 -14.49
N GLY A 133 9.46 -10.11 -14.99
CA GLY A 133 8.85 -8.98 -14.31
C GLY A 133 7.36 -9.19 -14.00
N PHE A 134 6.63 -9.80 -14.94
CA PHE A 134 5.22 -10.18 -14.71
C PHE A 134 5.10 -11.11 -13.49
N PHE A 135 5.85 -12.19 -13.43
CA PHE A 135 5.79 -13.10 -12.29
C PHE A 135 6.44 -12.53 -11.02
N LEU A 136 7.44 -11.66 -11.12
CA LEU A 136 8.05 -10.98 -9.99
C LEU A 136 7.00 -10.09 -9.26
N GLY A 137 6.00 -9.64 -9.98
CA GLY A 137 4.83 -8.94 -9.43
C GLY A 137 4.12 -9.69 -8.30
N ILE A 138 4.25 -11.02 -8.20
CA ILE A 138 3.68 -11.83 -7.10
C ILE A 138 4.15 -11.29 -5.74
N GLY A 139 5.40 -10.83 -5.61
CA GLY A 139 5.91 -10.21 -4.38
C GLY A 139 5.07 -9.03 -3.91
N GLY A 140 4.56 -8.20 -4.84
CA GLY A 140 3.69 -7.07 -4.55
C GLY A 140 2.31 -7.43 -3.99
N THR A 141 1.90 -8.70 -4.05
CA THR A 141 0.62 -9.18 -3.51
C THR A 141 0.65 -9.39 -1.99
N SER A 142 1.83 -9.44 -1.35
CA SER A 142 2.00 -9.65 0.08
C SER A 142 1.29 -8.61 0.95
N PHE A 143 1.04 -7.42 0.43
CA PHE A 143 0.20 -6.41 1.07
C PHE A 143 -1.21 -6.93 1.38
N ALA A 144 -1.82 -7.66 0.44
CA ALA A 144 -3.16 -8.23 0.63
C ALA A 144 -3.18 -9.41 1.62
N VAL A 145 -2.03 -9.99 1.93
CA VAL A 145 -1.88 -10.97 3.01
C VAL A 145 -1.73 -10.28 4.37
N GLY A 146 -0.91 -9.24 4.42
CA GLY A 146 -0.53 -8.63 5.70
C GLY A 146 -1.63 -7.80 6.34
N VAL A 147 -2.35 -6.97 5.57
CA VAL A 147 -3.40 -6.11 6.13
C VAL A 147 -4.47 -6.92 6.90
N PRO A 148 -5.15 -7.93 6.33
CA PRO A 148 -6.14 -8.71 7.08
C PRO A 148 -5.51 -9.50 8.23
N THR A 149 -4.27 -10.02 8.06
CA THR A 149 -3.57 -10.75 9.12
C THR A 149 -3.29 -9.85 10.32
N VAL A 150 -2.69 -8.67 10.10
CA VAL A 150 -2.40 -7.71 11.19
C VAL A 150 -3.70 -7.21 11.82
N ASN A 151 -4.71 -6.86 11.01
CA ASN A 151 -6.02 -6.43 11.52
C ASN A 151 -6.66 -7.42 12.49
N SER A 152 -6.51 -8.71 12.23
CA SER A 152 -7.11 -9.75 13.08
C SER A 152 -6.44 -9.87 14.46
N TRP A 153 -5.18 -9.42 14.61
CA TRP A 153 -4.42 -9.50 15.85
C TRP A 153 -4.62 -8.31 16.78
N PHE A 154 -5.04 -7.13 16.24
CA PHE A 154 -5.09 -5.89 17.04
C PHE A 154 -6.53 -5.41 17.25
N PRO A 155 -6.84 -4.86 18.46
CA PRO A 155 -8.14 -4.29 18.76
C PRO A 155 -8.37 -3.02 17.93
N PRO A 156 -9.63 -2.60 17.66
CA PRO A 156 -9.98 -1.50 16.76
C PRO A 156 -9.15 -0.22 16.97
N HIS A 157 -8.96 0.20 18.24
CA HIS A 157 -8.25 1.43 18.60
C HIS A 157 -6.72 1.39 18.35
N ARG A 158 -6.14 0.23 18.00
CA ARG A 158 -4.70 0.04 17.71
C ARG A 158 -4.43 -0.44 16.28
N ARG A 159 -5.47 -0.71 15.50
CA ARG A 159 -5.34 -1.24 14.13
C ARG A 159 -4.63 -0.27 13.20
N GLY A 160 -4.97 1.02 13.26
CA GLY A 160 -4.34 2.04 12.44
C GLY A 160 -2.82 2.10 12.66
N THR A 161 -2.38 2.13 13.92
CA THR A 161 -0.96 2.10 14.28
C THR A 161 -0.28 0.81 13.79
N ALA A 162 -0.90 -0.35 14.02
CA ALA A 162 -0.34 -1.64 13.61
C ALA A 162 -0.21 -1.74 12.08
N ILE A 163 -1.23 -1.30 11.32
CA ILE A 163 -1.17 -1.27 9.85
C ILE A 163 -0.14 -0.25 9.37
N GLY A 164 0.00 0.89 10.07
CA GLY A 164 1.04 1.87 9.78
C GLY A 164 2.45 1.28 9.91
N ILE A 165 2.72 0.52 10.99
CA ILE A 165 3.99 -0.19 11.20
C ILE A 165 4.19 -1.27 10.12
N PHE A 166 3.18 -2.10 9.86
CA PHE A 166 3.21 -3.06 8.75
C PHE A 166 3.51 -2.37 7.43
N GLY A 167 2.87 -1.23 7.18
CA GLY A 167 3.06 -0.41 5.98
C GLY A 167 4.50 0.06 5.77
N ALA A 168 5.31 0.17 6.84
CA ALA A 168 6.73 0.49 6.74
C ALA A 168 7.54 -0.60 6.00
N GLY A 169 7.02 -1.83 5.89
CA GLY A 169 7.61 -2.88 5.06
C GLY A 169 7.74 -2.51 3.57
N MET A 170 6.96 -1.54 3.08
CA MET A 170 7.17 -0.96 1.74
C MET A 170 8.56 -0.34 1.56
N GLY A 171 9.27 -0.05 2.65
CA GLY A 171 10.68 0.37 2.63
C GLY A 171 11.60 -0.62 1.91
N GLY A 172 11.16 -1.85 1.64
CA GLY A 172 11.85 -2.79 0.75
C GLY A 172 12.18 -2.21 -0.63
N THR A 173 11.33 -1.31 -1.16
CA THR A 173 11.62 -0.58 -2.41
C THR A 173 12.81 0.38 -2.26
N ALA A 174 12.95 1.05 -1.11
CA ALA A 174 14.11 1.88 -0.82
C ALA A 174 15.39 1.02 -0.66
N VAL A 175 15.27 -0.13 0.01
CA VAL A 175 16.38 -1.08 0.12
C VAL A 175 16.83 -1.53 -1.27
N ALA A 176 15.89 -1.87 -2.16
CA ALA A 176 16.19 -2.21 -3.56
C ALA A 176 16.94 -1.07 -4.27
N ALA A 177 16.39 0.14 -4.23
CA ALA A 177 16.98 1.31 -4.88
C ALA A 177 18.41 1.60 -4.38
N PHE A 178 18.63 1.47 -3.08
CA PHE A 178 19.92 1.75 -2.46
C PHE A 178 20.97 0.64 -2.65
N THR A 179 20.56 -0.63 -2.66
CA THR A 179 21.50 -1.75 -2.56
C THR A 179 21.74 -2.48 -3.87
N THR A 180 20.76 -2.50 -4.80
CA THR A 180 20.81 -3.37 -5.97
C THR A 180 22.05 -3.15 -6.83
N LEU A 181 22.35 -1.91 -7.22
CA LEU A 181 23.51 -1.59 -8.04
C LEU A 181 24.82 -1.87 -7.28
N ARG A 182 24.92 -1.46 -6.02
CA ARG A 182 26.11 -1.67 -5.18
C ARG A 182 26.44 -3.14 -4.99
N ILE A 183 25.43 -3.98 -4.77
CA ILE A 183 25.63 -5.43 -4.64
C ILE A 183 26.04 -6.03 -5.98
N ARG A 184 25.42 -5.57 -7.09
CA ARG A 184 25.80 -5.99 -8.44
C ARG A 184 27.27 -5.68 -8.74
N ASP A 185 27.69 -4.44 -8.47
CA ASP A 185 29.05 -3.98 -8.79
C ASP A 185 30.11 -4.63 -7.91
N ALA A 186 29.79 -4.95 -6.65
CA ALA A 186 30.70 -5.59 -5.71
C ALA A 186 30.80 -7.12 -5.89
N PHE A 187 29.72 -7.79 -6.25
CA PHE A 187 29.60 -9.26 -6.19
C PHE A 187 29.11 -9.90 -7.50
N GLY A 188 28.86 -9.13 -8.53
CA GLY A 188 28.42 -9.60 -9.85
C GLY A 188 26.89 -9.48 -10.08
N GLU A 189 26.50 -9.62 -11.34
CA GLU A 189 25.15 -9.34 -11.83
C GLU A 189 24.03 -10.13 -11.13
N GLN A 190 24.28 -11.39 -10.79
CA GLN A 190 23.30 -12.26 -10.16
C GLN A 190 23.18 -12.03 -8.65
N ALA A 191 24.18 -11.40 -8.02
CA ALA A 191 24.29 -11.30 -6.56
C ALA A 191 23.07 -10.66 -5.87
N PRO A 192 22.48 -9.55 -6.34
CA PRO A 192 21.30 -8.98 -5.69
C PRO A 192 20.10 -9.93 -5.75
N PHE A 193 19.91 -10.66 -6.82
CA PHE A 193 18.81 -11.61 -6.98
C PHE A 193 18.98 -12.83 -6.09
N VAL A 194 20.20 -13.39 -6.04
CA VAL A 194 20.54 -14.54 -5.17
C VAL A 194 20.37 -14.16 -3.70
N LEU A 195 20.88 -13.00 -3.29
CA LEU A 195 20.73 -12.51 -1.91
C LEU A 195 19.27 -12.42 -1.51
N VAL A 196 18.44 -11.77 -2.32
CA VAL A 196 17.02 -11.60 -2.02
C VAL A 196 16.29 -12.95 -2.03
N ALA A 197 16.61 -13.85 -2.96
CA ALA A 197 16.04 -15.19 -3.01
C ALA A 197 16.38 -16.02 -1.74
N VAL A 198 17.61 -15.93 -1.24
CA VAL A 198 18.04 -16.58 0.01
C VAL A 198 17.28 -15.99 1.21
N LEU A 199 17.17 -14.66 1.30
CA LEU A 199 16.42 -14.01 2.37
C LEU A 199 14.95 -14.40 2.35
N LEU A 200 14.32 -14.46 1.18
CA LEU A 200 12.93 -14.93 1.02
C LEU A 200 12.77 -16.40 1.44
N ALA A 201 13.74 -17.27 1.10
CA ALA A 201 13.71 -18.67 1.50
C ALA A 201 13.81 -18.83 3.02
N VAL A 202 14.75 -18.15 3.66
CA VAL A 202 14.88 -18.11 5.12
C VAL A 202 13.59 -17.58 5.76
N TYR A 203 13.07 -16.46 5.25
CA TYR A 203 11.83 -15.89 5.74
C TYR A 203 10.65 -16.86 5.60
N ALA A 204 10.50 -17.52 4.44
CA ALA A 204 9.40 -18.47 4.23
C ALA A 204 9.41 -19.61 5.27
N VAL A 205 10.60 -20.13 5.61
CA VAL A 205 10.77 -21.16 6.65
C VAL A 205 10.41 -20.59 8.03
N VAL A 206 10.99 -19.44 8.41
CA VAL A 206 10.76 -18.80 9.72
C VAL A 206 9.28 -18.44 9.90
N ALA A 207 8.67 -17.82 8.89
CA ALA A 207 7.26 -17.47 8.94
C ALA A 207 6.36 -18.73 9.02
N ARG A 208 6.70 -19.82 8.31
CA ARG A 208 5.93 -21.08 8.40
C ARG A 208 5.97 -21.70 9.79
N MET A 209 7.07 -21.50 10.51
CA MET A 209 7.26 -22.03 11.86
C MET A 209 6.63 -21.14 12.94
N LEU A 210 6.79 -19.82 12.83
CA LEU A 210 6.48 -18.89 13.91
C LEU A 210 5.19 -18.08 13.71
N LEU A 211 4.78 -17.80 12.45
CA LEU A 211 3.57 -17.03 12.20
C LEU A 211 2.33 -17.88 12.48
N GLN A 212 1.43 -17.33 13.27
CA GLN A 212 0.15 -17.96 13.60
C GLN A 212 -1.00 -17.10 13.08
N ASN A 213 -2.17 -17.71 12.89
CA ASN A 213 -3.40 -16.97 12.69
C ASN A 213 -3.92 -16.49 14.04
N SER A 214 -4.53 -15.30 14.05
CA SER A 214 -5.18 -14.77 15.26
C SER A 214 -6.29 -15.70 15.74
N PRO A 215 -6.49 -15.86 17.06
CA PRO A 215 -7.66 -16.58 17.61
C PRO A 215 -9.01 -16.02 17.13
N ALA A 216 -9.04 -14.73 16.77
CA ALA A 216 -10.23 -14.07 16.23
C ALA A 216 -10.44 -14.32 14.72
N TRP A 217 -9.46 -14.94 14.04
CA TRP A 217 -9.59 -15.23 12.62
C TRP A 217 -10.43 -16.49 12.39
N THR A 218 -11.41 -16.38 11.50
CA THR A 218 -12.23 -17.52 11.03
C THR A 218 -12.15 -17.62 9.52
N PRO A 219 -12.00 -18.84 8.96
CA PRO A 219 -11.95 -19.02 7.52
C PRO A 219 -13.22 -18.49 6.83
N ALA A 220 -13.04 -17.64 5.82
CA ALA A 220 -14.16 -17.11 5.05
C ALA A 220 -14.84 -18.23 4.26
N GLN A 221 -16.18 -18.25 4.31
CA GLN A 221 -17.03 -19.17 3.55
C GLN A 221 -17.65 -18.46 2.33
N GLY A 222 -18.08 -19.24 1.35
CA GLY A 222 -18.76 -18.72 0.16
C GLY A 222 -17.85 -18.46 -1.05
N ASN A 223 -18.44 -17.95 -2.12
CA ASN A 223 -17.72 -17.65 -3.36
C ASN A 223 -17.06 -16.26 -3.27
N TRP A 224 -15.75 -16.24 -3.19
CA TRP A 224 -14.96 -15.02 -3.07
C TRP A 224 -15.08 -14.11 -4.31
N VAL A 225 -15.30 -14.69 -5.52
CA VAL A 225 -15.45 -13.92 -6.77
C VAL A 225 -16.72 -13.06 -6.70
N VAL A 226 -17.83 -13.67 -6.25
CA VAL A 226 -19.10 -12.96 -6.09
C VAL A 226 -18.98 -11.86 -5.03
N LYS A 227 -18.32 -12.14 -3.91
CA LYS A 227 -18.07 -11.15 -2.84
C LYS A 227 -17.20 -10.00 -3.34
N ALA A 228 -16.12 -10.28 -4.06
CA ALA A 228 -15.24 -9.26 -4.63
C ALA A 228 -15.98 -8.39 -5.65
N ALA A 229 -16.75 -9.02 -6.58
CA ALA A 229 -17.52 -8.30 -7.58
C ALA A 229 -18.58 -7.38 -6.95
N SER A 230 -19.35 -7.88 -5.97
CA SER A 230 -20.35 -7.07 -5.25
C SER A 230 -19.73 -5.93 -4.43
N THR A 231 -18.51 -6.11 -3.94
CA THR A 231 -17.79 -5.08 -3.17
C THR A 231 -17.20 -4.01 -4.09
N LEU A 232 -16.71 -4.39 -5.28
CA LEU A 232 -16.13 -3.47 -6.26
C LEU A 232 -17.10 -2.38 -6.70
N ILE A 233 -18.38 -2.70 -6.87
CA ILE A 233 -19.40 -1.74 -7.35
C ILE A 233 -19.93 -0.81 -6.24
N LYS A 234 -19.57 -1.02 -4.98
CA LYS A 234 -20.01 -0.14 -3.89
C LYS A 234 -19.40 1.26 -4.05
N PRO A 235 -20.22 2.35 -3.98
CA PRO A 235 -19.72 3.71 -4.16
C PRO A 235 -18.57 4.08 -3.22
N VAL A 236 -18.60 3.61 -1.97
CA VAL A 236 -17.53 3.84 -1.00
C VAL A 236 -16.22 3.19 -1.44
N THR A 237 -16.29 1.97 -1.98
CA THR A 237 -15.10 1.26 -2.49
C THR A 237 -14.49 1.99 -3.68
N LEU A 238 -15.31 2.45 -4.62
CA LEU A 238 -14.84 3.20 -5.79
C LEU A 238 -14.20 4.53 -5.40
N LYS A 239 -14.81 5.29 -4.46
CA LYS A 239 -14.25 6.54 -3.94
C LYS A 239 -12.89 6.31 -3.27
N LEU A 240 -12.80 5.35 -2.35
CA LEU A 240 -11.56 5.02 -1.64
C LEU A 240 -10.50 4.47 -2.59
N SER A 241 -10.89 3.69 -3.60
CA SER A 241 -9.99 3.18 -4.66
C SER A 241 -9.37 4.32 -5.47
N TRP A 242 -10.16 5.31 -5.87
CA TRP A 242 -9.68 6.50 -6.56
C TRP A 242 -8.67 7.27 -5.72
N LEU A 243 -9.01 7.54 -4.45
CA LEU A 243 -8.12 8.25 -3.53
C LEU A 243 -6.81 7.49 -3.32
N TYR A 244 -6.88 6.18 -3.16
CA TYR A 244 -5.69 5.38 -2.97
C TYR A 244 -4.86 5.24 -4.27
N ALA A 245 -5.50 5.21 -5.43
CA ALA A 245 -4.81 5.26 -6.72
C ALA A 245 -4.00 6.56 -6.88
N MET A 246 -4.50 7.67 -6.38
CA MET A 246 -3.77 8.94 -6.40
C MET A 246 -2.63 8.97 -5.39
N GLY A 247 -2.88 8.63 -4.12
CA GLY A 247 -1.87 8.68 -3.06
C GLY A 247 -0.81 7.58 -3.19
N PHE A 248 -1.25 6.33 -3.16
CA PHE A 248 -0.36 5.17 -3.25
C PHE A 248 0.16 4.94 -4.68
N GLY A 249 -0.70 5.10 -5.69
CA GLY A 249 -0.29 5.00 -7.08
C GLY A 249 0.76 6.04 -7.44
N GLY A 250 0.57 7.30 -7.00
CA GLY A 250 1.58 8.35 -7.16
C GLY A 250 2.92 8.00 -6.48
N PHE A 251 2.87 7.49 -5.25
CA PHE A 251 4.06 6.98 -4.57
C PHE A 251 4.75 5.86 -5.36
N VAL A 252 4.01 4.84 -5.80
CA VAL A 252 4.57 3.72 -6.57
C VAL A 252 5.17 4.21 -7.89
N ALA A 253 4.48 5.09 -8.60
CA ALA A 253 4.96 5.66 -9.86
C ALA A 253 6.31 6.34 -9.70
N PHE A 254 6.46 7.20 -8.69
CA PHE A 254 7.73 7.88 -8.41
C PHE A 254 8.80 6.94 -7.84
N SER A 255 8.45 6.00 -6.98
CA SER A 255 9.43 5.03 -6.45
C SER A 255 10.06 4.18 -7.54
N VAL A 256 9.35 3.95 -8.64
CA VAL A 256 9.77 3.13 -9.78
C VAL A 256 10.45 3.98 -10.86
N TYR A 257 9.92 5.15 -11.18
CA TYR A 257 10.35 5.95 -12.33
C TYR A 257 11.27 7.13 -11.98
N LEU A 258 11.34 7.55 -10.72
CA LEU A 258 12.15 8.69 -10.30
C LEU A 258 13.64 8.53 -10.63
N PRO A 259 14.28 7.33 -10.54
CA PRO A 259 15.67 7.18 -10.99
C PRO A 259 15.83 7.55 -12.47
N THR A 260 14.95 7.05 -13.33
CA THR A 260 14.95 7.36 -14.76
C THR A 260 14.70 8.85 -15.03
N TYR A 261 13.75 9.44 -14.31
CA TYR A 261 13.47 10.88 -14.41
C TYR A 261 14.68 11.73 -14.03
N LEU A 262 15.31 11.43 -12.88
CA LEU A 262 16.48 12.17 -12.41
C LEU A 262 17.68 12.01 -13.34
N HIS A 263 17.93 10.80 -13.83
CA HIS A 263 18.98 10.54 -14.79
C HIS A 263 18.76 11.30 -16.10
N ASN A 264 17.57 11.21 -16.71
CA ASN A 264 17.29 11.82 -18.00
C ASN A 264 17.17 13.35 -17.94
N PHE A 265 16.48 13.89 -16.91
CA PHE A 265 16.14 15.31 -16.85
C PHE A 265 17.19 16.16 -16.16
N TYR A 266 17.84 15.58 -15.13
CA TYR A 266 18.90 16.26 -14.38
C TYR A 266 20.31 15.81 -14.74
N GLU A 267 20.43 14.81 -15.64
CA GLU A 267 21.72 14.25 -16.09
C GLU A 267 22.57 13.71 -14.93
N LEU A 268 21.90 13.21 -13.86
CA LEU A 268 22.57 12.62 -12.70
C LEU A 268 23.07 11.22 -13.05
N ASP A 269 24.16 10.83 -12.42
CA ASP A 269 24.60 9.43 -12.46
C ASP A 269 23.51 8.49 -11.94
N ILE A 270 23.44 7.28 -12.49
CA ILE A 270 22.42 6.28 -12.15
C ILE A 270 22.42 5.97 -10.65
N GLU A 271 23.60 5.89 -10.03
CA GLU A 271 23.72 5.63 -8.59
C GLU A 271 23.19 6.79 -7.74
N ASP A 272 23.51 8.04 -8.11
CA ASP A 272 22.99 9.23 -7.39
C ASP A 272 21.48 9.35 -7.56
N ALA A 273 20.96 9.11 -8.76
CA ALA A 273 19.52 9.06 -9.02
C ALA A 273 18.79 7.98 -8.18
N ALA A 274 19.39 6.79 -8.06
CA ALA A 274 18.86 5.70 -7.24
C ALA A 274 18.89 6.04 -5.74
N LEU A 275 19.97 6.67 -5.25
CA LEU A 275 20.10 7.10 -3.85
C LEU A 275 19.03 8.16 -3.50
N ARG A 276 18.83 9.16 -4.33
CA ARG A 276 17.78 10.19 -4.14
C ARG A 276 16.39 9.60 -4.15
N THR A 277 16.15 8.61 -4.99
CA THR A 277 14.90 7.85 -5.00
C THR A 277 14.72 7.06 -3.71
N ALA A 278 15.77 6.44 -3.17
CA ALA A 278 15.67 5.76 -1.89
C ALA A 278 15.26 6.72 -0.75
N ILE A 279 15.81 7.94 -0.73
CA ILE A 279 15.43 8.98 0.24
C ILE A 279 13.96 9.37 0.06
N PHE A 280 13.51 9.60 -1.18
CA PHE A 280 12.09 9.86 -1.49
C PHE A 280 11.19 8.77 -0.91
N VAL A 281 11.52 7.50 -1.15
CA VAL A 281 10.76 6.34 -0.65
C VAL A 281 10.74 6.31 0.87
N VAL A 282 11.88 6.51 1.54
CA VAL A 282 11.96 6.52 3.00
C VAL A 282 11.05 7.60 3.60
N ILE A 283 11.08 8.82 3.06
CA ILE A 283 10.21 9.91 3.52
C ILE A 283 8.74 9.58 3.31
N ALA A 284 8.37 9.07 2.13
CA ALA A 284 7.00 8.69 1.84
C ALA A 284 6.49 7.59 2.78
N VAL A 285 7.31 6.56 3.02
CA VAL A 285 6.95 5.44 3.91
C VAL A 285 6.84 5.89 5.37
N ALA A 286 7.81 6.70 5.84
CA ALA A 286 7.81 7.23 7.21
C ALA A 286 6.62 8.18 7.47
N SER A 287 6.10 8.83 6.43
CA SER A 287 4.95 9.74 6.54
C SER A 287 3.58 9.01 6.59
N ARG A 288 3.50 7.72 6.27
CA ARG A 288 2.23 6.96 6.29
C ARG A 288 1.59 6.84 7.68
N PRO A 289 2.34 6.46 8.73
CA PRO A 289 1.77 6.45 10.09
C PRO A 289 1.26 7.81 10.54
N LEU A 290 1.96 8.90 10.12
CA LEU A 290 1.50 10.27 10.39
C LEU A 290 0.16 10.55 9.71
N GLY A 291 -0.04 10.08 8.48
CA GLY A 291 -1.29 10.22 7.74
C GLY A 291 -2.47 9.55 8.46
N GLY A 292 -2.29 8.33 8.96
CA GLY A 292 -3.27 7.64 9.78
C GLY A 292 -3.58 8.38 11.08
N ALA A 293 -2.55 8.78 11.83
CA ALA A 293 -2.71 9.51 13.09
C ALA A 293 -3.36 10.90 12.91
N LEU A 294 -3.04 11.60 11.81
CA LEU A 294 -3.69 12.86 11.48
C LEU A 294 -5.15 12.66 11.10
N ALA A 295 -5.46 11.59 10.36
CA ALA A 295 -6.84 11.25 9.99
C ALA A 295 -7.69 10.87 11.21
N ASP A 296 -7.11 10.17 12.19
CA ASP A 296 -7.76 9.85 13.44
C ASP A 296 -8.06 11.11 14.28
N ARG A 297 -7.23 12.16 14.16
CA ARG A 297 -7.34 13.40 14.94
C ARG A 297 -8.14 14.52 14.25
N PHE A 298 -8.01 14.63 12.93
CA PHE A 298 -8.57 15.73 12.12
C PHE A 298 -9.38 15.11 10.98
N ALA A 299 -10.58 14.77 11.06
CA ALA A 299 -11.39 14.21 9.98
C ALA A 299 -10.60 13.85 8.69
N GLY A 300 -10.50 12.57 8.38
CA GLY A 300 -9.60 12.05 7.30
C GLY A 300 -9.77 12.74 5.93
N GLY A 301 -10.98 13.26 5.65
CA GLY A 301 -11.24 14.02 4.42
C GLY A 301 -10.39 15.29 4.28
N TRP A 302 -10.16 16.06 5.35
CA TRP A 302 -9.32 17.26 5.30
C TRP A 302 -7.84 16.91 5.11
N VAL A 303 -7.38 15.86 5.77
CA VAL A 303 -6.00 15.38 5.60
C VAL A 303 -5.73 15.03 4.14
N LEU A 304 -6.67 14.35 3.49
CA LEU A 304 -6.56 13.99 2.07
C LEU A 304 -6.61 15.21 1.15
N VAL A 305 -7.52 16.15 1.36
CA VAL A 305 -7.58 17.39 0.55
C VAL A 305 -6.26 18.14 0.59
N ILE A 306 -5.72 18.37 1.79
CA ILE A 306 -4.44 19.08 1.96
C ILE A 306 -3.31 18.30 1.29
N SER A 307 -3.24 16.99 1.50
CA SER A 307 -2.21 16.15 0.91
C SER A 307 -2.23 16.20 -0.62
N TYR A 308 -3.40 16.12 -1.25
CA TYR A 308 -3.49 16.16 -2.72
C TYR A 308 -3.23 17.56 -3.29
N VAL A 309 -3.63 18.63 -2.61
CA VAL A 309 -3.26 20.00 -3.00
C VAL A 309 -1.74 20.16 -2.95
N VAL A 310 -1.09 19.74 -1.85
CA VAL A 310 0.37 19.81 -1.73
C VAL A 310 1.05 18.96 -2.80
N THR A 311 0.60 17.72 -3.02
CA THR A 311 1.14 16.84 -4.09
C THR A 311 1.05 17.53 -5.46
N GLY A 312 -0.09 18.13 -5.78
CA GLY A 312 -0.28 18.84 -7.04
C GLY A 312 0.66 20.03 -7.18
N LEU A 313 0.75 20.89 -6.17
CA LEU A 313 1.67 22.04 -6.18
C LEU A 313 3.13 21.60 -6.35
N MET A 314 3.54 20.51 -5.69
CA MET A 314 4.89 19.97 -5.86
C MET A 314 5.11 19.37 -7.25
N ALA A 315 4.11 18.73 -7.84
CA ALA A 315 4.19 18.24 -9.22
C ALA A 315 4.30 19.39 -10.22
N ALA A 316 3.55 20.48 -10.04
CA ALA A 316 3.68 21.68 -10.85
C ALA A 316 5.07 22.33 -10.68
N ALA A 317 5.58 22.40 -9.46
CA ALA A 317 6.93 22.91 -9.22
C ALA A 317 8.01 22.03 -9.87
N ALA A 318 7.88 20.69 -9.77
CA ALA A 318 8.80 19.75 -10.41
C ALA A 318 8.76 19.77 -11.95
N SER A 319 7.71 20.35 -12.57
CA SER A 319 7.63 20.49 -14.02
C SER A 319 8.67 21.45 -14.59
N GLU A 320 9.23 22.32 -13.77
CA GLU A 320 10.36 23.18 -14.10
C GLU A 320 11.67 22.57 -13.54
N ARG A 321 12.78 22.73 -14.28
CA ARG A 321 14.10 22.23 -13.85
C ARG A 321 14.62 23.08 -12.69
N MET A 322 14.31 22.66 -11.46
CA MET A 322 14.75 23.36 -10.24
C MET A 322 16.06 22.78 -9.73
N PRO A 323 16.96 23.61 -9.16
CA PRO A 323 18.24 23.12 -8.64
C PRO A 323 18.05 22.10 -7.53
N LEU A 324 18.82 21.00 -7.59
CA LEU A 324 18.91 19.96 -6.57
C LEU A 324 20.10 20.28 -5.62
N ILE A 325 20.08 19.71 -4.42
CA ILE A 325 21.27 19.74 -3.54
C ILE A 325 22.38 18.94 -4.23
N GLY A 326 23.50 19.60 -4.51
CA GLY A 326 24.71 18.95 -4.98
C GLY A 326 25.40 18.17 -3.85
N LEU A 327 26.11 17.07 -4.20
CA LEU A 327 26.96 16.36 -3.26
C LEU A 327 28.23 17.17 -2.92
N ASP A 328 28.52 18.21 -3.70
CA ASP A 328 29.61 19.17 -3.54
C ASP A 328 29.34 20.29 -2.53
N GLY A 329 28.17 20.27 -1.85
CA GLY A 329 27.79 21.27 -0.87
C GLY A 329 27.20 22.56 -1.47
N SER A 330 26.92 22.62 -2.78
CA SER A 330 26.21 23.74 -3.39
C SER A 330 24.76 23.79 -2.86
N PHE A 331 24.42 24.92 -2.21
CA PHE A 331 23.21 25.03 -1.39
C PHE A 331 22.09 25.80 -2.12
N TYR A 332 21.41 25.10 -3.06
CA TYR A 332 20.08 25.55 -3.51
C TYR A 332 19.09 24.38 -3.45
N PRO A 333 18.38 24.19 -2.31
CA PRO A 333 17.66 22.95 -2.02
C PRO A 333 16.23 22.88 -2.62
N VAL A 334 15.82 23.82 -3.47
CA VAL A 334 14.41 23.97 -3.86
C VAL A 334 13.85 22.71 -4.53
N GLY A 335 14.57 22.18 -5.53
CA GLY A 335 14.13 20.96 -6.23
C GLY A 335 14.11 19.73 -5.32
N THR A 336 15.12 19.58 -4.46
CA THR A 336 15.14 18.49 -3.46
C THR A 336 13.97 18.61 -2.48
N ALA A 337 13.69 19.83 -1.96
CA ALA A 337 12.56 20.05 -1.07
C ALA A 337 11.22 19.72 -1.75
N VAL A 338 11.05 20.06 -3.03
CA VAL A 338 9.85 19.73 -3.82
C VAL A 338 9.60 18.22 -3.83
N PHE A 339 10.62 17.40 -4.11
CA PHE A 339 10.46 15.93 -4.11
C PHE A 339 10.23 15.37 -2.72
N LEU A 340 10.89 15.88 -1.67
CA LEU A 340 10.69 15.39 -0.30
C LEU A 340 9.30 15.75 0.25
N VAL A 341 8.81 16.96 -0.03
CA VAL A 341 7.45 17.38 0.35
C VAL A 341 6.41 16.58 -0.42
N MET A 342 6.62 16.33 -1.72
CA MET A 342 5.77 15.46 -2.51
C MET A 342 5.75 14.03 -1.95
N ALA A 343 6.90 13.47 -1.59
CA ALA A 343 7.01 12.16 -0.95
C ALA A 343 6.19 12.10 0.36
N ALA A 344 6.38 13.09 1.22
CA ALA A 344 5.66 13.16 2.49
C ALA A 344 4.14 13.27 2.28
N SER A 345 3.68 14.12 1.34
CA SER A 345 2.26 14.31 1.06
C SER A 345 1.60 13.03 0.49
N LEU A 346 2.27 12.31 -0.42
CA LEU A 346 1.81 11.02 -0.94
C LEU A 346 1.76 9.95 0.15
N GLY A 347 2.75 9.94 1.05
CA GLY A 347 2.78 9.06 2.21
C GLY A 347 1.62 9.32 3.16
N VAL A 348 1.41 10.58 3.56
CA VAL A 348 0.28 11.00 4.41
C VAL A 348 -1.05 10.64 3.77
N ALA A 349 -1.26 10.94 2.48
CA ALA A 349 -2.49 10.57 1.76
C ALA A 349 -2.72 9.05 1.81
N SER A 350 -1.69 8.25 1.55
CA SER A 350 -1.79 6.79 1.56
C SER A 350 -2.18 6.23 2.93
N GLY A 351 -1.68 6.81 4.02
CA GLY A 351 -2.05 6.45 5.39
C GLY A 351 -3.48 6.85 5.74
N ALA A 352 -3.88 8.07 5.38
CA ALA A 352 -5.21 8.61 5.66
C ALA A 352 -6.34 7.84 4.96
N VAL A 353 -6.12 7.32 3.74
CA VAL A 353 -7.13 6.50 3.04
C VAL A 353 -7.50 5.27 3.85
N PHE A 354 -6.53 4.58 4.49
CA PHE A 354 -6.83 3.39 5.29
C PHE A 354 -7.52 3.71 6.62
N ALA A 355 -7.28 4.88 7.20
CA ALA A 355 -8.09 5.35 8.32
C ALA A 355 -9.56 5.53 7.90
N LEU A 356 -9.82 6.13 6.72
CA LEU A 356 -11.16 6.22 6.16
C LEU A 356 -11.79 4.86 5.81
N VAL A 357 -11.01 3.88 5.34
CA VAL A 357 -11.51 2.51 5.16
C VAL A 357 -12.02 1.94 6.48
N ALA A 358 -11.26 2.11 7.55
CA ALA A 358 -11.64 1.61 8.88
C ALA A 358 -12.88 2.31 9.45
N GLU A 359 -13.10 3.60 9.11
CA GLU A 359 -14.22 4.42 9.55
C GLU A 359 -15.50 4.15 8.75
N LEU A 360 -15.39 4.07 7.42
CA LEU A 360 -16.55 4.08 6.51
C LEU A 360 -17.04 2.68 6.09
N VAL A 361 -16.27 1.63 6.38
CA VAL A 361 -16.55 0.28 5.91
C VAL A 361 -16.93 -0.63 7.08
N GLU A 362 -18.03 -1.37 6.92
CA GLU A 362 -18.44 -2.37 7.91
C GLU A 362 -17.31 -3.39 8.20
N PRO A 363 -17.10 -3.78 9.47
CA PRO A 363 -16.03 -4.70 9.88
C PRO A 363 -15.97 -5.99 9.05
N SER A 364 -17.12 -6.53 8.66
CA SER A 364 -17.25 -7.76 7.84
C SER A 364 -16.76 -7.60 6.40
N SER A 365 -16.61 -6.37 5.91
CA SER A 365 -16.27 -6.05 4.51
C SER A 365 -14.90 -5.36 4.37
N VAL A 366 -14.25 -5.00 5.47
CA VAL A 366 -12.96 -4.27 5.48
C VAL A 366 -11.90 -5.00 4.66
N GLY A 367 -11.74 -6.31 4.81
CA GLY A 367 -10.75 -7.09 4.07
C GLY A 367 -10.98 -7.05 2.55
N SER A 368 -12.22 -7.27 2.11
CA SER A 368 -12.57 -7.23 0.69
C SER A 368 -12.40 -5.83 0.08
N VAL A 369 -12.83 -4.77 0.80
CA VAL A 369 -12.65 -3.37 0.37
C VAL A 369 -11.16 -3.02 0.31
N THR A 370 -10.39 -3.37 1.34
CA THR A 370 -8.94 -3.13 1.39
C THR A 370 -8.20 -3.81 0.23
N GLY A 371 -8.59 -5.05 -0.10
CA GLY A 371 -8.02 -5.79 -1.24
C GLY A 371 -8.25 -5.07 -2.57
N ILE A 372 -9.48 -4.61 -2.81
CA ILE A 372 -9.85 -3.89 -4.03
C ILE A 372 -9.20 -2.51 -4.08
N VAL A 373 -9.30 -1.74 -3.00
CA VAL A 373 -8.65 -0.42 -2.88
C VAL A 373 -7.14 -0.54 -3.10
N GLY A 374 -6.52 -1.57 -2.50
CA GLY A 374 -5.11 -1.86 -2.68
C GLY A 374 -4.74 -2.26 -4.11
N ALA A 375 -5.60 -3.02 -4.80
CA ALA A 375 -5.40 -3.42 -6.19
C ALA A 375 -5.49 -2.21 -7.14
N VAL A 376 -6.56 -1.44 -7.04
CA VAL A 376 -6.78 -0.23 -7.87
C VAL A 376 -5.70 0.81 -7.58
N GLY A 377 -5.34 0.99 -6.30
CA GLY A 377 -4.26 1.90 -5.90
C GLY A 377 -2.92 1.51 -6.51
N GLY A 378 -2.59 0.22 -6.51
CA GLY A 378 -1.37 -0.26 -7.17
C GLY A 378 -1.37 -0.03 -8.68
N LEU A 379 -2.50 -0.30 -9.36
CA LEU A 379 -2.66 0.00 -10.80
C LEU A 379 -2.49 1.49 -11.11
N GLY A 380 -2.87 2.37 -10.19
CA GLY A 380 -2.61 3.81 -10.29
C GLY A 380 -1.12 4.13 -10.45
N GLY A 381 -0.22 3.27 -9.94
CA GLY A 381 1.24 3.42 -10.11
C GLY A 381 1.79 2.95 -11.45
N PHE A 382 1.00 2.23 -12.25
CA PHE A 382 1.43 1.73 -13.56
C PHE A 382 1.36 2.79 -14.67
N VAL A 383 0.31 3.60 -14.67
CA VAL A 383 0.03 4.56 -15.76
C VAL A 383 1.02 5.72 -15.82
N PRO A 384 1.38 6.42 -14.70
CA PRO A 384 2.24 7.58 -14.76
C PRO A 384 3.64 7.32 -15.33
N PRO A 385 4.37 6.21 -15.01
CA PRO A 385 5.65 5.90 -15.64
C PRO A 385 5.57 5.80 -17.16
N LEU A 386 4.50 5.19 -17.68
CA LEU A 386 4.30 5.06 -19.14
C LEU A 386 4.05 6.42 -19.79
N LEU A 387 3.24 7.27 -19.18
CA LEU A 387 3.00 8.63 -19.66
C LEU A 387 4.27 9.48 -19.63
N LEU A 388 5.03 9.43 -18.54
CA LEU A 388 6.30 10.16 -18.44
C LEU A 388 7.31 9.65 -19.46
N GLY A 389 7.41 8.33 -19.68
CA GLY A 389 8.26 7.76 -20.72
C GLY A 389 7.84 8.17 -22.13
N TYR A 390 6.53 8.24 -22.40
CA TYR A 390 5.99 8.71 -23.68
C TYR A 390 6.33 10.18 -23.93
N PHE A 391 6.07 11.08 -22.99
CA PHE A 391 6.37 12.52 -23.14
C PHE A 391 7.87 12.78 -23.27
N TRP A 392 8.71 12.03 -22.54
CA TRP A 392 10.15 12.14 -22.71
C TRP A 392 10.59 11.77 -24.14
N THR A 393 10.02 10.71 -24.71
CA THR A 393 10.35 10.29 -26.09
C THR A 393 9.85 11.28 -27.12
N ALA A 394 8.67 11.88 -26.91
CA ALA A 394 8.06 12.81 -27.87
C ALA A 394 8.68 14.21 -27.82
N ASP A 395 8.90 14.76 -26.61
CA ASP A 395 9.21 16.18 -26.40
C ASP A 395 10.56 16.41 -25.71
N SER A 396 11.28 15.35 -25.31
CA SER A 396 12.48 15.40 -24.45
C SER A 396 12.23 16.21 -23.15
N ASN A 397 10.99 16.19 -22.65
CA ASN A 397 10.55 16.96 -21.50
C ASN A 397 9.47 16.22 -20.71
N TYR A 398 9.48 16.39 -19.38
CA TYR A 398 8.48 15.82 -18.48
C TYR A 398 7.37 16.80 -18.09
N ARG A 399 7.42 18.04 -18.54
CA ARG A 399 6.52 19.13 -18.13
C ARG A 399 5.05 18.74 -18.27
N THR A 400 4.66 18.26 -19.44
CA THR A 400 3.26 17.87 -19.72
C THR A 400 2.78 16.76 -18.76
N GLY A 401 3.59 15.73 -18.53
CA GLY A 401 3.25 14.64 -17.62
C GLY A 401 3.08 15.10 -16.16
N LEU A 402 3.95 16.00 -15.69
CA LEU A 402 3.87 16.54 -14.33
C LEU A 402 2.72 17.53 -14.15
N LEU A 403 2.40 18.33 -15.18
CA LEU A 403 1.20 19.19 -15.17
C LEU A 403 -0.11 18.39 -15.22
N LEU A 404 -0.14 17.24 -15.90
CA LEU A 404 -1.26 16.31 -15.83
C LEU A 404 -1.42 15.73 -14.40
N LEU A 405 -0.32 15.39 -13.73
CA LEU A 405 -0.36 14.97 -12.34
C LEU A 405 -0.87 16.09 -11.42
N PHE A 406 -0.45 17.34 -11.65
CA PHE A 406 -0.99 18.51 -10.94
C PHE A 406 -2.51 18.61 -11.12
N ALA A 407 -2.99 18.60 -12.37
CA ALA A 407 -4.43 18.69 -12.65
C ALA A 407 -5.22 17.55 -12.01
N LEU A 408 -4.71 16.32 -12.09
CA LEU A 408 -5.32 15.15 -11.47
C LEU A 408 -5.36 15.24 -9.93
N SER A 409 -4.30 15.77 -9.33
CA SER A 409 -4.24 15.99 -7.88
C SER A 409 -5.27 17.03 -7.42
N VAL A 410 -5.42 18.14 -8.14
CA VAL A 410 -6.41 19.18 -7.85
C VAL A 410 -7.83 18.64 -8.01
N ILE A 411 -8.10 17.89 -9.10
CA ILE A 411 -9.41 17.22 -9.28
C ILE A 411 -9.68 16.26 -8.12
N THR A 412 -8.70 15.48 -7.71
CA THR A 412 -8.85 14.54 -6.59
C THR A 412 -9.11 15.25 -5.26
N ALA A 413 -8.42 16.37 -4.99
CA ALA A 413 -8.69 17.21 -3.83
C ALA A 413 -10.14 17.76 -3.84
N ALA A 414 -10.60 18.27 -4.98
CA ALA A 414 -11.96 18.77 -5.14
C ALA A 414 -13.00 17.65 -4.95
N LEU A 415 -12.79 16.46 -5.54
CA LEU A 415 -13.68 15.31 -5.34
C LEU A 415 -13.69 14.86 -3.87
N THR A 416 -12.54 14.83 -3.20
CA THR A 416 -12.45 14.49 -1.77
C THR A 416 -13.28 15.46 -0.92
N TRP A 417 -13.16 16.75 -1.19
CA TRP A 417 -13.95 17.78 -0.52
C TRP A 417 -15.44 17.59 -0.74
N LEU A 418 -15.87 17.34 -1.98
CA LEU A 418 -17.28 17.10 -2.33
C LEU A 418 -17.83 15.83 -1.67
N TRP A 419 -17.06 14.74 -1.64
CA TRP A 419 -17.55 13.43 -1.18
C TRP A 419 -17.64 13.30 0.34
N PHE A 420 -16.73 13.93 1.07
CA PHE A 420 -16.56 13.67 2.52
C PHE A 420 -16.76 14.90 3.40
N LEU A 421 -16.62 16.12 2.88
CA LEU A 421 -16.68 17.33 3.70
C LEU A 421 -17.96 18.14 3.47
N ARG A 422 -18.51 18.11 2.26
CA ARG A 422 -19.76 18.80 1.96
C ARG A 422 -20.97 18.04 2.49
N THR A 423 -20.99 16.71 2.39
CA THR A 423 -22.10 15.86 2.83
C THR A 423 -22.26 15.88 4.36
N SER A 424 -21.18 15.86 5.12
CA SER A 424 -21.25 15.94 6.59
C SER A 424 -21.82 17.27 7.10
N ARG A 425 -21.66 18.37 6.37
CA ARG A 425 -22.27 19.67 6.71
C ARG A 425 -23.77 19.72 6.46
N SER A 426 -24.28 18.99 5.46
CA SER A 426 -25.72 18.95 5.20
C SER A 426 -26.47 18.12 6.23
N GLU A 427 -25.90 17.03 6.73
CA GLU A 427 -26.50 16.19 7.76
C GLU A 427 -26.54 16.88 9.13
N SER A 428 -25.49 17.63 9.51
CA SER A 428 -25.49 18.42 10.75
C SER A 428 -26.48 19.61 10.69
N ALA A 429 -26.67 20.22 9.54
CA ALA A 429 -27.62 21.33 9.38
C ALA A 429 -29.08 20.88 9.38
N ASP A 430 -29.38 19.64 8.93
CA ASP A 430 -30.71 19.06 8.97
C ASP A 430 -31.10 18.56 10.37
N THR A 431 -30.13 18.08 11.16
CA THR A 431 -30.33 17.68 12.57
C THR A 431 -30.63 18.89 13.49
N GLU A 432 -30.06 20.06 13.18
CA GLU A 432 -30.35 21.31 13.91
C GLU A 432 -31.69 21.95 13.52
N ARG A 433 -32.30 21.54 12.40
CA ARG A 433 -33.58 22.10 11.90
C ARG A 433 -34.80 21.30 12.27
N THR A 434 -34.68 20.16 12.96
CA THR A 434 -35.81 19.38 13.45
C THR A 434 -36.04 19.78 14.93
N PRO A 435 -36.98 20.69 15.24
CA PRO A 435 -37.35 21.00 16.63
C PRO A 435 -38.12 19.80 17.20
N ALA A 436 -37.82 19.44 18.45
CA ALA A 436 -38.46 18.40 19.26
C ALA A 436 -39.93 18.74 19.55
#